data_6a64e3147e7424d12c43ef12f3d59bda
#
_entry.id   6a64e3147e7424d12c43ef12f3d59bda
#
_cell.length_a   1.000
_cell.length_b   1.000
_cell.length_c   1.000
_cell.angle_alpha   90.00
_cell.angle_beta   90.00
_cell.angle_gamma   90.00
#
_symmetry.space_group_name_H-M   'P 1'
#
loop_
_entity.id
_entity.type
_entity.pdbx_description
1 polymer ?
#
loop_
_entity_poly.entity_id
_entity_poly.type
_entity_poly.pdbx_seq_one_letter_code
_entity_poly.pdbx_strand_id
1 'polypeptide(L)'
;MSYPYGAPPIPWNLRPQIDIRRPSQPSIAASISNIMYKNAVYYPNYRVYRGETPGSLNFGCISHVFYAFAHVGPDGGVFLSDEWADMQMPVDGSTGGGCLGSFMRLKQQHPHLQLIISIGGGAASQHFPQVAASAATRDHFGKSVRGLVDATGFNGVDIDWEHPSDPEQGRNFLALLAAIRIHLPDERYLLTAALPAGQWALQNIDFYKAQDYLDLINLMAYDFHGSWSQKSGHHAQLFPGNVPDAANGSAAVDYVVLTGFPSSKILLGVPVYGRSFLNSRGPGHPYQGCGGEEGSFEYKLLPRPGTQEVVDTTTISASCHGGDGGWVSYDNPQTV
;
A
#
# COMPACT_ATOMS: atom_id res chain seq x y z
N MET A 1 22.68 12.69 6.83
CA MET A 1 23.04 13.11 5.46
C MET A 1 21.95 14.03 4.97
N SER A 2 22.29 15.24 4.56
CA SER A 2 21.33 16.26 4.08
C SER A 2 20.95 15.95 2.64
N TYR A 3 19.66 15.82 2.36
CA TYR A 3 19.10 15.64 1.02
C TYR A 3 19.09 16.98 0.25
N PRO A 4 19.48 17.03 -1.03
CA PRO A 4 19.40 18.25 -1.83
C PRO A 4 17.95 18.49 -2.27
N TYR A 5 17.38 19.59 -1.86
CA TYR A 5 16.17 20.19 -2.44
C TYR A 5 16.46 20.70 -3.84
N GLY A 6 15.58 20.48 -4.81
CA GLY A 6 15.72 21.19 -6.04
C GLY A 6 14.88 20.77 -7.24
N ALA A 7 13.57 20.99 -7.20
CA ALA A 7 12.82 21.51 -8.36
C ALA A 7 11.68 22.37 -7.79
N PRO A 8 11.36 23.55 -8.34
CA PRO A 8 10.29 24.38 -7.80
C PRO A 8 8.93 23.70 -8.02
N PRO A 9 8.02 23.76 -7.06
CA PRO A 9 6.67 23.25 -7.20
C PRO A 9 5.93 23.98 -8.32
N ILE A 10 5.09 23.25 -9.08
CA ILE A 10 4.23 23.86 -10.09
C ILE A 10 3.29 24.86 -9.39
N PRO A 11 3.33 26.15 -9.75
CA PRO A 11 2.51 27.17 -9.10
C PRO A 11 1.01 26.85 -9.19
N TRP A 12 0.27 27.03 -8.10
CA TRP A 12 -1.16 26.74 -7.95
C TRP A 12 -2.06 27.42 -9.02
N ASN A 13 -1.62 28.50 -9.63
CA ASN A 13 -2.33 29.27 -10.65
C ASN A 13 -2.27 28.65 -12.07
N LEU A 14 -1.54 27.54 -12.26
CA LEU A 14 -1.48 26.78 -13.53
C LEU A 14 -2.34 25.52 -13.51
N ARG A 15 -3.16 25.31 -12.48
CA ARG A 15 -4.09 24.18 -12.41
C ARG A 15 -5.25 24.42 -13.39
N PRO A 16 -5.58 23.47 -14.29
CA PRO A 16 -6.84 23.54 -15.01
C PRO A 16 -7.99 23.50 -14.00
N GLN A 17 -8.91 24.46 -14.07
CA GLN A 17 -10.14 24.41 -13.30
C GLN A 17 -10.94 23.20 -13.78
N ILE A 18 -11.01 22.18 -12.96
CA ILE A 18 -11.90 21.04 -13.21
C ILE A 18 -13.32 21.54 -12.92
N ASP A 19 -14.13 21.66 -13.96
CA ASP A 19 -15.56 21.98 -13.87
C ASP A 19 -16.27 20.79 -13.19
N ILE A 20 -16.48 20.89 -11.88
CA ILE A 20 -17.23 19.91 -11.08
C ILE A 20 -18.72 20.11 -11.39
N ARG A 21 -19.17 19.84 -12.60
CA ARG A 21 -20.58 19.64 -12.87
C ARG A 21 -20.95 18.27 -12.28
N ARG A 22 -21.82 18.27 -11.28
CA ARG A 22 -22.45 17.05 -10.78
C ARG A 22 -23.01 16.29 -11.99
N PRO A 23 -22.67 15.02 -12.21
CA PRO A 23 -23.33 14.22 -13.21
C PRO A 23 -24.81 14.17 -12.87
N SER A 24 -25.67 14.40 -13.87
CA SER A 24 -27.11 14.23 -13.78
C SER A 24 -27.41 12.82 -13.24
N GLN A 25 -28.24 12.73 -12.20
CA GLN A 25 -28.64 11.44 -11.62
C GLN A 25 -29.18 10.53 -12.73
N PRO A 26 -28.66 9.30 -12.89
CA PRO A 26 -29.26 8.31 -13.77
C PRO A 26 -30.62 7.90 -13.20
N SER A 27 -31.61 7.78 -14.06
CA SER A 27 -32.98 7.33 -13.73
C SER A 27 -32.94 5.98 -13.00
N ILE A 28 -33.81 5.81 -12.00
CA ILE A 28 -33.97 4.67 -11.09
C ILE A 28 -34.46 3.38 -11.79
N ALA A 29 -34.03 3.08 -12.99
CA ALA A 29 -34.40 1.87 -13.72
C ALA A 29 -33.24 1.16 -14.42
N ALA A 30 -31.98 1.42 -14.01
CA ALA A 30 -30.86 0.60 -14.41
C ALA A 30 -30.60 -0.41 -13.29
N SER A 31 -30.62 -1.70 -13.64
CA SER A 31 -30.27 -2.84 -12.79
C SER A 31 -29.15 -2.47 -11.81
N ILE A 32 -29.38 -2.73 -10.52
CA ILE A 32 -28.34 -2.68 -9.49
C ILE A 32 -27.34 -3.79 -9.83
N SER A 33 -26.46 -3.56 -10.79
CA SER A 33 -25.15 -4.21 -10.77
C SER A 33 -24.50 -3.65 -9.52
N ASN A 34 -24.25 -4.48 -8.51
CA ASN A 34 -23.45 -4.14 -7.35
C ASN A 34 -22.06 -3.75 -7.86
N ILE A 35 -21.86 -2.48 -8.21
CA ILE A 35 -20.55 -1.92 -8.46
C ILE A 35 -19.93 -1.79 -7.07
N MET A 36 -19.37 -2.88 -6.61
CA MET A 36 -18.57 -2.85 -5.41
C MET A 36 -17.27 -2.12 -5.78
N TYR A 37 -17.02 -0.98 -5.13
CA TYR A 37 -15.70 -0.35 -5.23
C TYR A 37 -14.62 -1.36 -4.84
N LYS A 38 -13.45 -1.25 -5.47
CA LYS A 38 -12.33 -2.10 -5.08
C LYS A 38 -11.94 -1.76 -3.64
N ASN A 39 -12.14 -2.70 -2.75
CA ASN A 39 -11.71 -2.64 -1.35
C ASN A 39 -10.67 -3.73 -1.14
N ALA A 40 -9.46 -3.35 -0.82
CA ALA A 40 -8.31 -4.22 -0.77
C ALA A 40 -7.70 -4.28 0.63
N VAL A 41 -7.09 -5.41 0.96
CA VAL A 41 -6.37 -5.59 2.22
C VAL A 41 -5.03 -6.28 1.96
N TYR A 42 -3.97 -5.76 2.58
CA TYR A 42 -2.73 -6.50 2.74
C TYR A 42 -2.85 -7.42 3.96
N TYR A 43 -2.59 -8.70 3.74
CA TYR A 43 -2.54 -9.71 4.80
C TYR A 43 -1.10 -10.20 4.97
N PRO A 44 -0.36 -9.70 5.97
CA PRO A 44 0.97 -10.20 6.29
C PRO A 44 0.90 -11.60 6.88
N ASN A 45 1.70 -12.54 6.35
CA ASN A 45 1.67 -13.94 6.76
C ASN A 45 1.98 -14.16 8.26
N TYR A 46 2.85 -13.32 8.84
CA TYR A 46 3.18 -13.40 10.27
C TYR A 46 2.00 -13.11 11.21
N ARG A 47 0.90 -12.54 10.72
CA ARG A 47 -0.32 -12.30 11.52
C ARG A 47 -0.95 -13.59 12.02
N VAL A 48 -0.73 -14.70 11.31
CA VAL A 48 -1.21 -16.02 11.73
C VAL A 48 -0.67 -16.44 13.10
N TYR A 49 0.55 -16.04 13.45
CA TYR A 49 1.16 -16.30 14.76
C TYR A 49 0.52 -15.50 15.91
N ARG A 50 -0.21 -14.44 15.58
CA ARG A 50 -1.02 -13.65 16.54
C ARG A 50 -2.48 -14.12 16.60
N GLY A 51 -2.82 -15.24 15.94
CA GLY A 51 -4.17 -15.79 15.86
C GLY A 51 -5.09 -15.08 14.86
N GLU A 52 -4.55 -14.17 14.07
CA GLU A 52 -5.30 -13.46 13.03
C GLU A 52 -5.18 -14.24 11.71
N THR A 53 -6.00 -15.28 11.57
CA THR A 53 -5.98 -16.16 10.41
C THR A 53 -6.66 -15.56 9.19
N PRO A 54 -6.43 -16.07 7.95
CA PRO A 54 -7.15 -15.64 6.75
C PRO A 54 -8.68 -15.62 6.93
N GLY A 55 -9.26 -16.62 7.61
CA GLY A 55 -10.69 -16.73 7.86
C GLY A 55 -11.26 -15.64 8.79
N SER A 56 -10.42 -14.88 9.48
CA SER A 56 -10.87 -13.77 10.33
C SER A 56 -11.27 -12.51 9.54
N LEU A 57 -10.94 -12.42 8.24
CA LEU A 57 -11.25 -11.28 7.38
C LEU A 57 -12.73 -11.23 6.99
N ASN A 58 -13.26 -10.02 6.85
CA ASN A 58 -14.64 -9.82 6.41
C ASN A 58 -14.75 -9.76 4.87
N PHE A 59 -14.87 -10.93 4.24
CA PHE A 59 -14.97 -11.05 2.78
C PHE A 59 -16.26 -10.47 2.17
N GLY A 60 -17.23 -10.09 2.97
CA GLY A 60 -18.43 -9.39 2.49
C GLY A 60 -18.14 -8.00 1.92
N CYS A 61 -17.03 -7.38 2.30
CA CYS A 61 -16.63 -6.05 1.81
C CYS A 61 -15.26 -6.04 1.11
N ILE A 62 -14.49 -7.13 1.14
CA ILE A 62 -13.15 -7.21 0.54
C ILE A 62 -13.27 -7.77 -0.88
N SER A 63 -12.68 -7.09 -1.85
CA SER A 63 -12.58 -7.54 -3.24
C SER A 63 -11.20 -8.09 -3.59
N HIS A 64 -10.13 -7.61 -2.95
CA HIS A 64 -8.75 -7.98 -3.24
C HIS A 64 -7.99 -8.25 -1.94
N VAL A 65 -7.19 -9.31 -1.92
CA VAL A 65 -6.24 -9.61 -0.85
C VAL A 65 -4.85 -9.64 -1.44
N PHE A 66 -3.97 -8.81 -0.90
CA PHE A 66 -2.55 -8.83 -1.16
C PHE A 66 -1.88 -9.67 -0.07
N TYR A 67 -1.44 -10.87 -0.43
CA TYR A 67 -0.75 -11.76 0.50
C TYR A 67 0.72 -11.36 0.65
N ALA A 68 1.09 -10.90 1.80
CA ALA A 68 2.38 -10.29 2.07
C ALA A 68 3.22 -11.15 3.03
N PHE A 69 4.45 -11.53 2.71
CA PHE A 69 5.17 -11.24 1.49
C PHE A 69 5.88 -12.49 0.96
N ALA A 70 6.04 -12.56 -0.36
CA ALA A 70 7.12 -13.35 -0.94
C ALA A 70 8.36 -12.45 -1.11
N HIS A 71 9.54 -13.06 -1.20
CA HIS A 71 10.81 -12.36 -1.33
C HIS A 71 11.45 -12.63 -2.67
N VAL A 72 12.38 -11.76 -3.08
CA VAL A 72 13.20 -11.92 -4.28
C VAL A 72 14.66 -12.12 -3.92
N GLY A 73 15.32 -13.07 -4.55
CA GLY A 73 16.75 -13.29 -4.44
C GLY A 73 17.55 -12.42 -5.42
N PRO A 74 18.90 -12.36 -5.25
CA PRO A 74 19.75 -11.54 -6.08
C PRO A 74 19.82 -12.00 -7.56
N ASP A 75 19.42 -13.22 -7.84
CA ASP A 75 19.32 -13.81 -9.20
C ASP A 75 17.97 -13.58 -9.87
N GLY A 76 17.00 -13.02 -9.15
CA GLY A 76 15.63 -12.83 -9.61
C GLY A 76 14.68 -13.97 -9.26
N GLY A 77 15.14 -15.02 -8.58
CA GLY A 77 14.28 -16.07 -8.07
C GLY A 77 13.35 -15.56 -6.97
N VAL A 78 12.05 -15.92 -7.02
CA VAL A 78 11.05 -15.54 -6.02
C VAL A 78 10.74 -16.74 -5.14
N PHE A 79 10.63 -16.51 -3.83
CA PHE A 79 10.37 -17.57 -2.85
C PHE A 79 9.48 -17.06 -1.71
N LEU A 80 8.82 -17.98 -1.02
CA LEU A 80 7.98 -17.68 0.14
C LEU A 80 8.84 -17.24 1.32
N SER A 81 8.38 -16.24 2.08
CA SER A 81 9.14 -15.70 3.20
C SER A 81 9.09 -16.58 4.46
N ASP A 82 8.01 -17.34 4.62
CA ASP A 82 7.79 -18.26 5.74
C ASP A 82 7.03 -19.50 5.26
N GLU A 83 7.78 -20.51 4.83
CA GLU A 83 7.21 -21.74 4.26
C GLU A 83 6.25 -22.47 5.21
N TRP A 84 6.49 -22.38 6.53
CA TRP A 84 5.59 -22.99 7.51
C TRP A 84 4.23 -22.28 7.55
N ALA A 85 4.22 -20.95 7.76
CA ALA A 85 2.99 -20.16 7.77
C ALA A 85 2.26 -20.21 6.43
N ASP A 86 3.04 -20.17 5.34
CA ASP A 86 2.50 -20.06 3.98
C ASP A 86 1.88 -21.36 3.49
N MET A 87 2.52 -22.52 3.74
CA MET A 87 2.21 -23.79 3.08
C MET A 87 1.86 -24.95 4.00
N GLN A 88 2.27 -24.93 5.28
CA GLN A 88 2.24 -26.13 6.12
C GLN A 88 1.34 -26.00 7.36
N MET A 89 1.30 -24.82 7.97
CA MET A 89 0.59 -24.58 9.21
C MET A 89 -0.90 -24.95 9.10
N PRO A 90 -1.49 -25.67 10.07
CA PRO A 90 -2.93 -25.84 10.16
C PRO A 90 -3.62 -24.51 10.47
N VAL A 91 -4.48 -24.02 9.58
CA VAL A 91 -5.21 -22.76 9.73
C VAL A 91 -6.67 -22.92 9.32
N ASP A 92 -7.56 -22.18 9.96
CA ASP A 92 -9.00 -22.14 9.67
C ASP A 92 -9.64 -23.52 9.63
N GLY A 93 -9.31 -24.37 10.62
CA GLY A 93 -9.88 -25.72 10.77
C GLY A 93 -9.30 -26.75 9.78
N SER A 94 -8.30 -26.42 8.99
CA SER A 94 -7.61 -27.38 8.12
C SER A 94 -6.54 -28.18 8.85
N THR A 95 -6.13 -29.30 8.26
CA THR A 95 -5.02 -30.12 8.76
C THR A 95 -3.66 -29.70 8.21
N GLY A 96 -3.63 -28.65 7.34
CA GLY A 96 -2.43 -28.12 6.69
C GLY A 96 -2.78 -27.23 5.51
N GLY A 97 -1.75 -26.87 4.72
CA GLY A 97 -1.88 -26.00 3.54
C GLY A 97 -1.62 -24.52 3.82
N GLY A 98 -1.31 -24.18 5.06
CA GLY A 98 -0.94 -22.83 5.46
C GLY A 98 -1.98 -21.75 5.13
N CYS A 99 -1.54 -20.52 5.19
CA CYS A 99 -2.37 -19.36 4.84
C CYS A 99 -2.77 -19.37 3.35
N LEU A 100 -1.86 -19.77 2.43
CA LEU A 100 -2.16 -19.84 1.01
C LEU A 100 -3.28 -20.82 0.71
N GLY A 101 -3.22 -22.03 1.30
CA GLY A 101 -4.29 -23.02 1.18
C GLY A 101 -5.60 -22.55 1.79
N SER A 102 -5.56 -21.81 2.91
CA SER A 102 -6.75 -21.21 3.51
C SER A 102 -7.38 -20.18 2.57
N PHE A 103 -6.62 -19.25 1.99
CA PHE A 103 -7.14 -18.29 1.02
C PHE A 103 -7.75 -18.95 -0.21
N MET A 104 -7.18 -20.05 -0.70
CA MET A 104 -7.77 -20.78 -1.83
C MET A 104 -9.12 -21.43 -1.48
N ARG A 105 -9.30 -21.95 -0.27
CA ARG A 105 -10.61 -22.44 0.21
C ARG A 105 -11.61 -21.30 0.35
N LEU A 106 -11.19 -20.16 0.92
CA LEU A 106 -12.01 -18.97 1.08
C LEU A 106 -12.45 -18.40 -0.28
N LYS A 107 -11.58 -18.41 -1.29
CA LYS A 107 -11.93 -18.01 -2.65
C LYS A 107 -13.02 -18.88 -3.27
N GLN A 108 -13.06 -20.19 -2.97
CA GLN A 108 -14.16 -21.05 -3.43
C GLN A 108 -15.51 -20.65 -2.81
N GLN A 109 -15.50 -20.14 -1.57
CA GLN A 109 -16.69 -19.62 -0.88
C GLN A 109 -17.03 -18.19 -1.31
N HIS A 110 -16.04 -17.41 -1.74
CA HIS A 110 -16.12 -16.03 -2.16
C HIS A 110 -15.53 -15.84 -3.57
N PRO A 111 -16.22 -16.28 -4.65
CA PRO A 111 -15.65 -16.31 -6.01
C PRO A 111 -15.27 -14.93 -6.58
N HIS A 112 -15.81 -13.85 -6.01
CA HIS A 112 -15.47 -12.46 -6.38
C HIS A 112 -14.07 -12.04 -5.94
N LEU A 113 -13.48 -12.76 -4.98
CA LEU A 113 -12.22 -12.40 -4.35
C LEU A 113 -11.04 -12.53 -5.33
N GLN A 114 -10.23 -11.51 -5.43
CA GLN A 114 -8.96 -11.53 -6.13
C GLN A 114 -7.82 -11.74 -5.11
N LEU A 115 -7.05 -12.79 -5.30
CA LEU A 115 -5.89 -13.12 -4.47
C LEU A 115 -4.61 -12.78 -5.23
N ILE A 116 -3.75 -11.98 -4.65
CA ILE A 116 -2.55 -11.43 -5.29
C ILE A 116 -1.38 -11.65 -4.34
N ILE A 117 -0.25 -12.17 -4.84
CA ILE A 117 0.96 -12.34 -4.02
C ILE A 117 1.77 -11.06 -4.11
N SER A 118 2.03 -10.42 -2.97
CA SER A 118 2.91 -9.26 -2.88
C SER A 118 4.36 -9.71 -2.66
N ILE A 119 5.27 -9.15 -3.45
CA ILE A 119 6.69 -9.48 -3.44
C ILE A 119 7.47 -8.24 -3.03
N GLY A 120 8.24 -8.35 -1.95
CA GLY A 120 9.07 -7.26 -1.44
C GLY A 120 8.66 -6.78 -0.06
N GLY A 121 8.23 -5.53 0.02
CA GLY A 121 8.04 -4.78 1.27
C GLY A 121 9.34 -4.14 1.76
N GLY A 122 9.24 -3.23 2.74
CA GLY A 122 10.39 -2.43 3.21
C GLY A 122 11.60 -3.23 3.68
N ALA A 123 11.38 -4.39 4.28
CA ALA A 123 12.45 -5.26 4.76
C ALA A 123 13.09 -6.16 3.69
N ALA A 124 12.47 -6.31 2.50
CA ALA A 124 12.88 -7.29 1.49
C ALA A 124 13.10 -6.69 0.08
N SER A 125 13.24 -5.36 -0.01
CA SER A 125 13.44 -4.66 -1.28
C SER A 125 14.89 -4.55 -1.74
N GLN A 126 15.86 -5.04 -0.97
CA GLN A 126 17.29 -4.83 -1.22
C GLN A 126 17.81 -5.39 -2.55
N HIS A 127 17.18 -6.41 -3.12
CA HIS A 127 17.62 -7.04 -4.35
C HIS A 127 16.94 -6.48 -5.61
N PHE A 128 15.84 -5.73 -5.48
CA PHE A 128 15.15 -5.15 -6.65
C PHE A 128 16.03 -4.28 -7.55
N PRO A 129 16.90 -3.38 -7.02
CA PRO A 129 17.76 -2.58 -7.90
C PRO A 129 18.62 -3.43 -8.82
N GLN A 130 19.24 -4.48 -8.29
CA GLN A 130 20.07 -5.42 -9.05
C GLN A 130 19.26 -6.26 -10.03
N VAL A 131 18.12 -6.80 -9.57
CA VAL A 131 17.24 -7.66 -10.39
C VAL A 131 16.64 -6.87 -11.53
N ALA A 132 16.20 -5.66 -11.28
CA ALA A 132 15.58 -4.80 -12.30
C ALA A 132 16.59 -4.24 -13.31
N ALA A 133 17.87 -4.13 -12.99
CA ALA A 133 18.90 -3.61 -13.88
C ALA A 133 19.26 -4.54 -15.05
N SER A 134 19.15 -5.87 -14.87
CA SER A 134 19.58 -6.84 -15.86
C SER A 134 18.40 -7.52 -16.57
N ALA A 135 18.46 -7.62 -17.90
CA ALA A 135 17.43 -8.32 -18.68
C ALA A 135 17.32 -9.82 -18.31
N ALA A 136 18.44 -10.46 -17.98
CA ALA A 136 18.46 -11.87 -17.61
C ALA A 136 17.78 -12.11 -16.25
N THR A 137 18.05 -11.26 -15.26
CA THR A 137 17.43 -11.36 -13.93
C THR A 137 15.97 -10.96 -13.96
N ARG A 138 15.56 -9.98 -14.77
CA ARG A 138 14.14 -9.66 -15.00
C ARG A 138 13.36 -10.82 -15.63
N ASP A 139 13.93 -11.50 -16.61
CA ASP A 139 13.31 -12.68 -17.24
C ASP A 139 13.20 -13.84 -16.25
N HIS A 140 14.25 -14.09 -15.46
CA HIS A 140 14.21 -15.09 -14.39
C HIS A 140 13.15 -14.75 -13.35
N PHE A 141 13.07 -13.48 -12.93
CA PHE A 141 12.03 -12.99 -12.02
C PHE A 141 10.62 -13.25 -12.57
N GLY A 142 10.36 -12.85 -13.83
CA GLY A 142 9.06 -13.08 -14.47
C GLY A 142 8.66 -14.56 -14.55
N LYS A 143 9.62 -15.45 -14.87
CA LYS A 143 9.40 -16.90 -14.86
C LYS A 143 9.13 -17.44 -13.46
N SER A 144 9.88 -16.98 -12.47
CA SER A 144 9.71 -17.38 -11.08
C SER A 144 8.36 -16.93 -10.51
N VAL A 145 7.97 -15.68 -10.77
CA VAL A 145 6.65 -15.14 -10.42
C VAL A 145 5.54 -15.98 -11.06
N ARG A 146 5.66 -16.30 -12.34
CA ARG A 146 4.68 -17.14 -13.04
C ARG A 146 4.55 -18.51 -12.39
N GLY A 147 5.67 -19.15 -12.06
CA GLY A 147 5.68 -20.44 -11.36
C GLY A 147 4.96 -20.37 -10.00
N LEU A 148 5.20 -19.31 -9.23
CA LEU A 148 4.57 -19.09 -7.93
C LEU A 148 3.05 -18.86 -8.04
N VAL A 149 2.62 -18.03 -8.99
CA VAL A 149 1.19 -17.76 -9.23
C VAL A 149 0.46 -19.01 -9.69
N ASP A 150 1.06 -19.80 -10.59
CA ASP A 150 0.46 -21.06 -11.06
C ASP A 150 0.40 -22.12 -9.94
N ALA A 151 1.43 -22.23 -9.10
CA ALA A 151 1.49 -23.17 -7.99
C ALA A 151 0.46 -22.86 -6.89
N THR A 152 0.21 -21.58 -6.63
CA THR A 152 -0.74 -21.13 -5.59
C THR A 152 -2.18 -21.00 -6.11
N GLY A 153 -2.37 -20.87 -7.43
CA GLY A 153 -3.68 -20.58 -8.02
C GLY A 153 -4.18 -19.16 -7.79
N PHE A 154 -3.28 -18.24 -7.41
CA PHE A 154 -3.62 -16.83 -7.19
C PHE A 154 -3.89 -16.11 -8.52
N ASN A 155 -4.48 -14.92 -8.45
CA ASN A 155 -4.90 -14.15 -9.63
C ASN A 155 -3.80 -13.29 -10.24
N GLY A 156 -2.70 -13.10 -9.51
CA GLY A 156 -1.61 -12.23 -9.98
C GLY A 156 -0.59 -11.92 -8.93
N VAL A 157 0.18 -10.88 -9.19
CA VAL A 157 1.30 -10.44 -8.36
C VAL A 157 1.25 -8.94 -8.13
N ASP A 158 1.74 -8.53 -6.98
CA ASP A 158 1.99 -7.16 -6.57
C ASP A 158 3.48 -6.95 -6.37
N ILE A 159 4.01 -5.85 -6.88
CA ILE A 159 5.42 -5.50 -6.74
C ILE A 159 5.52 -4.39 -5.69
N ASP A 160 6.06 -4.74 -4.54
CA ASP A 160 6.28 -3.83 -3.43
C ASP A 160 7.78 -3.53 -3.29
N TRP A 161 8.31 -2.82 -4.29
CA TRP A 161 9.70 -2.34 -4.27
C TRP A 161 9.75 -0.98 -3.58
N GLU A 162 10.33 -0.95 -2.40
CA GLU A 162 10.50 0.25 -1.59
C GLU A 162 11.95 0.73 -1.60
N HIS A 163 12.38 1.67 -2.49
CA HIS A 163 11.64 2.25 -3.62
C HIS A 163 12.60 2.51 -4.78
N PRO A 164 12.17 2.64 -6.04
CA PRO A 164 12.99 3.21 -7.08
C PRO A 164 13.43 4.63 -6.68
N SER A 165 14.72 4.79 -6.32
CA SER A 165 15.23 6.00 -5.65
C SER A 165 15.83 7.04 -6.58
N ASP A 166 15.99 6.70 -7.87
CA ASP A 166 16.54 7.56 -8.90
C ASP A 166 15.91 7.27 -10.27
N PRO A 167 16.13 8.14 -11.29
CA PRO A 167 15.56 7.95 -12.62
C PRO A 167 16.01 6.69 -13.36
N GLU A 168 17.17 6.12 -13.03
CA GLU A 168 17.63 4.85 -13.61
C GLU A 168 16.82 3.69 -13.03
N GLN A 169 16.66 3.64 -11.73
CA GLN A 169 15.82 2.64 -11.06
C GLN A 169 14.36 2.76 -11.50
N GLY A 170 13.85 3.97 -11.74
CA GLY A 170 12.52 4.18 -12.32
C GLY A 170 12.36 3.57 -13.72
N ARG A 171 13.36 3.71 -14.59
CA ARG A 171 13.38 3.03 -15.90
C ARG A 171 13.47 1.51 -15.75
N ASN A 172 14.30 1.04 -14.82
CA ASN A 172 14.47 -0.38 -14.55
C ASN A 172 13.20 -1.00 -13.95
N PHE A 173 12.45 -0.25 -13.14
CA PHE A 173 11.14 -0.65 -12.63
C PHE A 173 10.15 -0.91 -13.78
N LEU A 174 10.04 0.01 -14.74
CA LEU A 174 9.20 -0.18 -15.93
C LEU A 174 9.64 -1.39 -16.75
N ALA A 175 10.95 -1.58 -16.91
CA ALA A 175 11.48 -2.74 -17.62
C ALA A 175 11.20 -4.06 -16.89
N LEU A 176 11.14 -4.03 -15.55
CA LEU A 176 10.73 -5.18 -14.72
C LEU A 176 9.25 -5.49 -14.94
N LEU A 177 8.37 -4.48 -14.90
CA LEU A 177 6.93 -4.66 -15.16
C LEU A 177 6.68 -5.24 -16.55
N ALA A 178 7.38 -4.73 -17.57
CA ALA A 178 7.30 -5.26 -18.93
C ALA A 178 7.75 -6.73 -19.02
N ALA A 179 8.83 -7.09 -18.34
CA ALA A 179 9.31 -8.48 -18.29
C ALA A 179 8.32 -9.42 -17.58
N ILE A 180 7.68 -8.95 -16.51
CA ILE A 180 6.62 -9.71 -15.82
C ILE A 180 5.45 -9.97 -16.78
N ARG A 181 5.00 -8.98 -17.55
CA ARG A 181 3.87 -9.11 -18.49
C ARG A 181 4.12 -10.13 -19.61
N ILE A 182 5.37 -10.37 -20.00
CA ILE A 182 5.70 -11.45 -20.94
C ILE A 182 5.27 -12.83 -20.38
N HIS A 183 5.38 -13.02 -19.08
CA HIS A 183 5.06 -14.28 -18.40
C HIS A 183 3.66 -14.29 -17.78
N LEU A 184 3.10 -13.12 -17.43
CA LEU A 184 1.77 -12.93 -16.89
C LEU A 184 0.95 -11.98 -17.78
N PRO A 185 0.37 -12.48 -18.90
CA PRO A 185 -0.45 -11.66 -19.79
C PRO A 185 -1.68 -11.10 -19.07
N ASP A 186 -2.08 -9.87 -19.44
CA ASP A 186 -3.09 -9.05 -18.75
C ASP A 186 -4.51 -9.62 -18.86
N GLU A 187 -4.82 -10.37 -19.91
CA GLU A 187 -6.14 -11.01 -20.05
C GLU A 187 -6.41 -12.06 -18.95
N ARG A 188 -5.38 -12.51 -18.24
CA ARG A 188 -5.50 -13.61 -17.27
C ARG A 188 -5.00 -13.28 -15.87
N TYR A 189 -4.00 -12.40 -15.76
CA TYR A 189 -3.30 -12.15 -14.50
C TYR A 189 -3.27 -10.66 -14.14
N LEU A 190 -3.51 -10.39 -12.87
CA LEU A 190 -3.32 -9.05 -12.32
C LEU A 190 -1.83 -8.79 -12.05
N LEU A 191 -1.40 -7.60 -12.43
CA LEU A 191 -0.10 -7.04 -12.04
C LEU A 191 -0.33 -5.69 -11.38
N THR A 192 0.05 -5.57 -10.12
CA THR A 192 -0.10 -4.36 -9.34
C THR A 192 1.24 -3.91 -8.76
N ALA A 193 1.29 -2.71 -8.22
CA ALA A 193 2.46 -2.26 -7.49
C ALA A 193 2.06 -1.40 -6.28
N ALA A 194 2.74 -1.60 -5.14
CA ALA A 194 2.69 -0.69 -4.02
C ALA A 194 3.73 0.42 -4.23
N LEU A 195 3.30 1.67 -4.08
CA LEU A 195 4.14 2.84 -4.32
C LEU A 195 4.01 3.85 -3.18
N PRO A 196 5.09 4.54 -2.77
CA PRO A 196 5.01 5.55 -1.74
C PRO A 196 4.20 6.75 -2.20
N ALA A 197 3.61 7.50 -1.27
CA ALA A 197 2.89 8.73 -1.58
C ALA A 197 3.79 9.97 -1.60
N GLY A 198 5.08 9.81 -1.35
CA GLY A 198 6.05 10.90 -1.40
C GLY A 198 6.49 11.24 -2.83
N GLN A 199 6.35 12.49 -3.25
CA GLN A 199 6.76 12.93 -4.60
C GLN A 199 8.25 12.64 -4.87
N TRP A 200 9.10 12.63 -3.85
CA TRP A 200 10.53 12.34 -3.96
C TRP A 200 10.83 10.96 -4.60
N ALA A 201 9.94 9.99 -4.42
CA ALA A 201 10.05 8.68 -5.07
C ALA A 201 9.19 8.58 -6.33
N LEU A 202 7.95 9.09 -6.30
CA LEU A 202 7.02 9.05 -7.43
C LEU A 202 7.59 9.73 -8.68
N GLN A 203 8.39 10.80 -8.54
CA GLN A 203 9.02 11.52 -9.66
C GLN A 203 9.96 10.65 -10.50
N ASN A 204 10.43 9.53 -9.99
CA ASN A 204 11.31 8.61 -10.70
C ASN A 204 10.55 7.66 -11.65
N ILE A 205 9.21 7.58 -11.54
CA ILE A 205 8.37 6.64 -12.27
C ILE A 205 7.63 7.35 -13.41
N ASP A 206 7.73 6.82 -14.61
CA ASP A 206 6.94 7.28 -15.77
C ASP A 206 5.55 6.63 -15.72
N PHE A 207 4.60 7.32 -15.09
CA PHE A 207 3.24 6.82 -14.89
C PHE A 207 2.45 6.66 -16.19
N TYR A 208 2.75 7.49 -17.20
CA TYR A 208 2.14 7.37 -18.52
C TYR A 208 2.47 6.02 -19.17
N LYS A 209 3.70 5.50 -18.97
CA LYS A 209 4.07 4.15 -19.44
C LYS A 209 3.68 3.05 -18.46
N ALA A 210 3.71 3.32 -17.16
CA ALA A 210 3.35 2.31 -16.15
C ALA A 210 1.91 1.81 -16.31
N GLN A 211 0.98 2.66 -16.78
CA GLN A 211 -0.42 2.29 -17.01
C GLN A 211 -0.61 1.16 -18.03
N ASP A 212 0.35 0.96 -18.94
CA ASP A 212 0.30 -0.09 -19.96
C ASP A 212 0.58 -1.48 -19.35
N TYR A 213 1.21 -1.52 -18.18
CA TYR A 213 1.56 -2.75 -17.49
C TYR A 213 0.72 -3.01 -16.24
N LEU A 214 0.36 -1.97 -15.49
CA LEU A 214 -0.30 -2.10 -14.19
C LEU A 214 -1.83 -2.07 -14.31
N ASP A 215 -2.47 -3.03 -13.65
CA ASP A 215 -3.91 -3.04 -13.43
C ASP A 215 -4.33 -2.09 -12.33
N LEU A 216 -3.53 -2.03 -11.24
CA LEU A 216 -3.73 -1.17 -10.09
C LEU A 216 -2.38 -0.70 -9.55
N ILE A 217 -2.39 0.48 -8.92
CA ILE A 217 -1.37 0.88 -7.97
C ILE A 217 -2.00 1.03 -6.58
N ASN A 218 -1.25 0.58 -5.57
CA ASN A 218 -1.59 0.73 -4.16
C ASN A 218 -0.73 1.88 -3.61
N LEU A 219 -1.32 3.06 -3.47
CA LEU A 219 -0.59 4.25 -3.06
C LEU A 219 -0.51 4.26 -1.54
N MET A 220 0.70 4.06 -0.99
CA MET A 220 0.97 4.03 0.45
C MET A 220 0.91 5.43 1.05
N ALA A 221 -0.33 5.94 1.22
CA ALA A 221 -0.60 7.29 1.70
C ALA A 221 -0.51 7.39 3.23
N TYR A 222 0.55 6.84 3.78
CA TYR A 222 0.84 6.81 5.20
C TYR A 222 2.35 6.88 5.47
N ASP A 223 2.72 6.88 6.74
CA ASP A 223 4.10 7.03 7.20
C ASP A 223 4.76 8.36 6.75
N PHE A 224 3.95 9.41 6.60
CA PHE A 224 4.45 10.75 6.34
C PHE A 224 5.29 11.29 7.49
N HIS A 225 4.97 10.89 8.73
CA HIS A 225 5.73 11.17 9.94
C HIS A 225 5.85 9.91 10.81
N GLY A 226 6.98 9.77 11.47
CA GLY A 226 7.29 8.66 12.36
C GLY A 226 8.55 8.94 13.18
N SER A 227 9.14 7.92 13.80
CA SER A 227 10.33 8.02 14.64
C SER A 227 11.56 8.63 13.95
N TRP A 228 11.56 8.65 12.63
CA TRP A 228 12.61 9.26 11.77
C TRP A 228 12.41 10.76 11.53
N SER A 229 11.27 11.32 11.92
CA SER A 229 10.94 12.73 11.70
C SER A 229 11.56 13.63 12.77
N GLN A 230 11.93 14.86 12.42
CA GLN A 230 12.42 15.84 13.39
C GLN A 230 11.34 16.37 14.33
N LYS A 231 10.10 16.38 13.87
CA LYS A 231 8.91 16.83 14.58
C LYS A 231 7.78 15.82 14.41
N SER A 232 6.89 15.79 15.39
CA SER A 232 5.63 15.05 15.28
C SER A 232 4.77 15.57 14.14
N GLY A 233 3.94 14.70 13.57
CA GLY A 233 3.01 15.07 12.50
C GLY A 233 2.00 13.97 12.24
N HIS A 234 0.93 14.31 11.55
CA HIS A 234 -0.01 13.29 11.08
C HIS A 234 0.67 12.39 10.06
N HIS A 235 0.55 11.08 10.26
CA HIS A 235 1.25 10.13 9.40
C HIS A 235 0.45 9.65 8.19
N ALA A 236 -0.85 9.96 8.13
CA ALA A 236 -1.74 9.52 7.05
C ALA A 236 -2.75 10.60 6.63
N GLN A 237 -2.43 11.88 6.84
CA GLN A 237 -3.34 12.97 6.51
C GLN A 237 -3.72 13.00 5.02
N LEU A 238 -5.01 13.24 4.74
CA LEU A 238 -5.51 13.33 3.37
C LEU A 238 -5.16 14.67 2.73
N PHE A 239 -5.20 15.79 3.50
CA PHE A 239 -4.90 17.14 3.02
C PHE A 239 -3.74 17.79 3.80
N PRO A 240 -3.04 18.77 3.22
CA PRO A 240 -1.85 19.37 3.84
C PRO A 240 -2.15 20.22 5.08
N GLY A 241 -3.41 20.56 5.35
CA GLY A 241 -3.79 21.46 6.44
C GLY A 241 -3.20 22.86 6.24
N ASN A 242 -2.65 23.43 7.32
CA ASN A 242 -2.04 24.77 7.31
C ASN A 242 -0.55 24.76 6.91
N VAL A 243 0.01 23.59 6.54
CA VAL A 243 1.40 23.43 6.09
C VAL A 243 1.39 23.15 4.59
N PRO A 244 1.67 24.12 3.71
CA PRO A 244 1.43 24.00 2.27
C PRO A 244 2.12 22.82 1.58
N ASP A 245 3.32 22.47 2.03
CA ASP A 245 4.15 21.40 1.42
C ASP A 245 4.16 20.11 2.24
N ALA A 246 3.24 19.96 3.20
CA ALA A 246 3.14 18.74 3.97
C ALA A 246 2.73 17.56 3.08
N ALA A 247 3.44 16.43 3.22
CA ALA A 247 3.07 15.19 2.53
C ALA A 247 1.64 14.79 2.92
N ASN A 248 0.84 14.44 1.92
CA ASN A 248 -0.57 14.10 2.12
C ASN A 248 -1.11 13.24 0.96
N GLY A 249 -2.17 12.50 1.22
CA GLY A 249 -2.75 11.55 0.27
C GLY A 249 -3.29 12.20 -1.00
N SER A 250 -3.97 13.35 -0.87
CA SER A 250 -4.55 14.07 -2.03
C SER A 250 -3.47 14.53 -3.01
N ALA A 251 -2.38 15.11 -2.51
CA ALA A 251 -1.29 15.57 -3.38
C ALA A 251 -0.61 14.41 -4.11
N ALA A 252 -0.52 13.25 -3.47
CA ALA A 252 0.03 12.05 -4.11
C ALA A 252 -0.86 11.53 -5.23
N VAL A 253 -2.18 11.45 -5.01
CA VAL A 253 -3.15 11.08 -6.06
C VAL A 253 -3.11 12.08 -7.21
N ASP A 254 -3.16 13.39 -6.91
CA ASP A 254 -3.09 14.45 -7.92
C ASP A 254 -1.83 14.32 -8.77
N TYR A 255 -0.68 14.09 -8.15
CA TYR A 255 0.59 13.90 -8.88
C TYR A 255 0.51 12.73 -9.85
N VAL A 256 0.07 11.57 -9.39
CA VAL A 256 -0.02 10.35 -10.19
C VAL A 256 -0.99 10.51 -11.36
N VAL A 257 -2.15 11.14 -11.13
CA VAL A 257 -3.15 11.41 -12.17
C VAL A 257 -2.63 12.43 -13.20
N LEU A 258 -2.01 13.53 -12.73
CA LEU A 258 -1.46 14.57 -13.61
C LEU A 258 -0.29 14.07 -14.47
N THR A 259 0.43 13.05 -14.00
CA THR A 259 1.52 12.40 -14.76
C THR A 259 1.06 11.26 -15.66
N GLY A 260 -0.25 11.05 -15.78
CA GLY A 260 -0.87 10.24 -16.83
C GLY A 260 -1.40 8.88 -16.41
N PHE A 261 -1.44 8.55 -15.12
CA PHE A 261 -2.02 7.29 -14.66
C PHE A 261 -3.54 7.42 -14.41
N PRO A 262 -4.37 6.48 -14.85
CA PRO A 262 -5.82 6.58 -14.67
C PRO A 262 -6.24 6.50 -13.19
N SER A 263 -7.06 7.46 -12.74
CA SER A 263 -7.55 7.49 -11.36
C SER A 263 -8.33 6.23 -10.97
N SER A 264 -9.01 5.58 -11.92
CA SER A 264 -9.76 4.33 -11.70
C SER A 264 -8.87 3.12 -11.37
N LYS A 265 -7.56 3.25 -11.59
CA LYS A 265 -6.55 2.23 -11.28
C LYS A 265 -5.76 2.54 -9.99
N ILE A 266 -6.15 3.55 -9.20
CA ILE A 266 -5.49 3.94 -7.96
C ILE A 266 -6.30 3.42 -6.76
N LEU A 267 -5.65 2.69 -5.86
CA LEU A 267 -6.12 2.39 -4.53
C LEU A 267 -5.36 3.26 -3.53
N LEU A 268 -6.08 4.05 -2.74
CA LEU A 268 -5.48 4.85 -1.68
C LEU A 268 -5.28 3.97 -0.44
N GLY A 269 -4.05 3.85 0.01
CA GLY A 269 -3.68 3.07 1.19
C GLY A 269 -4.09 3.78 2.48
N VAL A 270 -4.70 3.03 3.38
CA VAL A 270 -5.12 3.47 4.71
C VAL A 270 -4.41 2.60 5.75
N PRO A 271 -3.69 3.19 6.72
CA PRO A 271 -3.01 2.41 7.74
C PRO A 271 -3.98 1.91 8.82
N VAL A 272 -3.82 0.65 9.23
CA VAL A 272 -4.54 0.08 10.39
C VAL A 272 -3.67 0.14 11.66
N TYR A 273 -2.91 1.22 11.81
CA TYR A 273 -2.05 1.52 12.95
C TYR A 273 -1.89 3.03 13.12
N GLY A 274 -1.40 3.46 14.28
CA GLY A 274 -1.05 4.85 14.54
C GLY A 274 0.41 5.02 14.88
N ARG A 275 0.98 6.19 14.59
CA ARG A 275 2.35 6.60 14.95
C ARG A 275 2.35 7.44 16.21
N SER A 276 3.24 7.09 17.14
CA SER A 276 3.36 7.68 18.47
C SER A 276 4.53 8.65 18.57
N PHE A 277 4.33 9.74 19.33
CA PHE A 277 5.34 10.76 19.59
C PHE A 277 5.26 11.17 21.08
N LEU A 278 6.20 10.64 21.88
CA LEU A 278 6.21 10.90 23.34
C LEU A 278 6.59 12.36 23.61
N ASN A 279 5.98 12.93 24.66
CA ASN A 279 6.19 14.32 25.09
C ASN A 279 5.88 15.37 23.99
N SER A 280 5.15 15.00 22.94
CA SER A 280 4.65 15.96 21.95
C SER A 280 3.32 16.58 22.38
N ARG A 281 3.10 17.82 21.96
CA ARG A 281 1.82 18.55 22.18
C ARG A 281 0.87 18.43 20.98
N GLY A 282 1.27 17.75 19.91
CA GLY A 282 0.50 17.63 18.70
C GLY A 282 1.38 17.80 17.45
N PRO A 283 0.79 17.95 16.25
CA PRO A 283 1.54 18.03 15.00
C PRO A 283 2.45 19.27 14.94
N GLY A 284 3.63 19.14 14.36
CA GLY A 284 4.63 20.20 14.22
C GLY A 284 5.49 20.47 15.45
N HIS A 285 5.27 19.76 16.55
CA HIS A 285 6.00 19.96 17.80
C HIS A 285 7.21 19.04 17.94
N PRO A 286 8.21 19.41 18.77
CA PRO A 286 9.25 18.49 19.22
C PRO A 286 8.65 17.32 19.99
N TYR A 287 9.34 16.20 19.98
CA TYR A 287 9.00 15.00 20.74
C TYR A 287 10.26 14.32 21.26
N GLN A 288 10.13 13.39 22.21
CA GLN A 288 11.25 12.68 22.82
C GLN A 288 10.96 11.17 22.84
N GLY A 289 11.32 10.49 21.75
CA GLY A 289 11.05 9.05 21.58
C GLY A 289 9.63 8.75 21.15
N CYS A 290 9.33 7.47 21.00
CA CYS A 290 8.05 6.95 20.53
C CYS A 290 7.59 5.82 21.44
N GLY A 291 6.27 5.70 21.62
CA GLY A 291 5.65 4.58 22.36
C GLY A 291 5.24 3.44 21.43
N GLY A 292 4.80 2.32 22.02
CA GLY A 292 4.35 1.16 21.27
C GLY A 292 5.50 0.33 20.68
N GLU A 293 5.15 -0.59 19.79
CA GLU A 293 6.08 -1.44 19.07
C GLU A 293 6.67 -0.64 17.90
N GLU A 294 7.98 -0.41 17.88
CA GLU A 294 8.67 0.40 16.85
C GLU A 294 8.03 1.77 16.58
N GLY A 295 7.51 2.40 17.62
CA GLY A 295 6.86 3.72 17.50
C GLY A 295 5.43 3.68 16.98
N SER A 296 4.77 2.53 17.00
CA SER A 296 3.41 2.36 16.51
C SER A 296 2.50 1.60 17.48
N PHE A 297 1.19 1.83 17.33
CA PHE A 297 0.13 1.07 17.99
C PHE A 297 -0.82 0.53 16.94
N GLU A 298 -1.20 -0.75 17.03
CA GLU A 298 -2.25 -1.32 16.19
C GLU A 298 -3.58 -0.56 16.39
N TYR A 299 -4.37 -0.41 15.34
CA TYR A 299 -5.63 0.35 15.36
C TYR A 299 -6.60 -0.13 16.44
N LYS A 300 -6.68 -1.45 16.71
CA LYS A 300 -7.52 -2.03 17.78
C LYS A 300 -7.16 -1.53 19.20
N LEU A 301 -6.00 -0.90 19.38
CA LEU A 301 -5.53 -0.32 20.63
C LEU A 301 -5.73 1.20 20.68
N LEU A 302 -6.44 1.78 19.70
CA LEU A 302 -6.69 3.21 19.54
C LEU A 302 -8.19 3.51 19.60
N PRO A 303 -8.59 4.67 20.19
CA PRO A 303 -7.72 5.58 20.95
C PRO A 303 -7.12 4.88 22.18
N ARG A 304 -5.99 5.39 22.69
CA ARG A 304 -5.33 4.81 23.87
C ARG A 304 -6.27 4.85 25.09
N PRO A 305 -6.20 3.88 26.00
CA PRO A 305 -7.07 3.84 27.18
C PRO A 305 -7.03 5.13 27.99
N GLY A 306 -8.21 5.64 28.33
CA GLY A 306 -8.37 6.88 29.11
C GLY A 306 -8.10 8.17 28.33
N THR A 307 -7.91 8.11 27.00
CA THR A 307 -7.71 9.28 26.14
C THR A 307 -8.99 9.63 25.37
N GLN A 308 -9.06 10.88 24.93
CA GLN A 308 -10.10 11.35 24.01
C GLN A 308 -9.58 11.36 22.59
N GLU A 309 -10.39 10.84 21.65
CA GLU A 309 -10.13 10.94 20.22
C GLU A 309 -10.46 12.35 19.71
N VAL A 310 -9.58 12.89 18.89
CA VAL A 310 -9.75 14.18 18.21
C VAL A 310 -9.64 13.96 16.71
N VAL A 311 -10.64 14.42 15.96
CA VAL A 311 -10.63 14.43 14.49
C VAL A 311 -10.33 15.83 14.00
N ASP A 312 -9.26 15.95 13.21
CA ASP A 312 -8.94 17.18 12.48
C ASP A 312 -9.60 17.15 11.10
N THR A 313 -10.65 17.94 10.95
CA THR A 313 -11.42 18.04 9.70
C THR A 313 -10.70 18.83 8.60
N THR A 314 -9.59 19.49 8.90
CA THR A 314 -8.78 20.23 7.92
C THR A 314 -7.82 19.29 7.20
N THR A 315 -7.16 18.42 7.95
CA THR A 315 -6.22 17.43 7.43
C THR A 315 -6.88 16.09 7.11
N ILE A 316 -8.11 15.87 7.61
CA ILE A 316 -8.81 14.59 7.61
C ILE A 316 -7.89 13.53 8.23
N SER A 317 -7.71 13.63 9.54
CA SER A 317 -6.87 12.73 10.33
C SER A 317 -7.36 12.65 11.77
N ALA A 318 -7.11 11.52 12.44
CA ALA A 318 -7.46 11.33 13.84
C ALA A 318 -6.21 11.31 14.72
N SER A 319 -6.41 11.64 16.00
CA SER A 319 -5.35 11.54 17.01
C SER A 319 -5.92 11.36 18.41
N CYS A 320 -5.09 10.85 19.32
CA CYS A 320 -5.34 10.87 20.75
C CYS A 320 -4.06 11.25 21.50
N HIS A 321 -4.20 11.69 22.79
CA HIS A 321 -3.07 12.15 23.57
C HIS A 321 -3.14 11.60 24.99
N GLY A 322 -2.06 10.97 25.45
CA GLY A 322 -1.92 10.38 26.79
C GLY A 322 -1.87 8.85 26.77
N GLY A 323 -2.19 8.23 27.92
CA GLY A 323 -2.22 6.79 28.05
C GLY A 323 -0.86 6.12 27.73
N ASP A 324 0.24 6.71 28.17
CA ASP A 324 1.63 6.32 27.92
C ASP A 324 2.08 6.29 26.45
N GLY A 325 1.19 6.66 25.52
CA GLY A 325 1.50 6.74 24.09
C GLY A 325 1.95 8.12 23.61
N GLY A 326 1.94 9.12 24.46
CA GLY A 326 2.17 10.51 24.05
C GLY A 326 1.06 11.00 23.11
N TRP A 327 1.41 11.73 22.07
CA TRP A 327 0.49 12.07 21.01
C TRP A 327 0.57 11.00 19.90
N VAL A 328 -0.57 10.39 19.55
CA VAL A 328 -0.65 9.33 18.55
C VAL A 328 -1.55 9.81 17.40
N SER A 329 -1.03 9.74 16.17
CA SER A 329 -1.79 10.00 14.95
C SER A 329 -2.20 8.71 14.28
N TYR A 330 -3.42 8.64 13.75
CA TYR A 330 -4.00 7.46 13.08
C TYR A 330 -5.18 7.86 12.20
N ASP A 331 -5.81 6.89 11.54
CA ASP A 331 -7.08 7.03 10.83
C ASP A 331 -8.19 6.29 11.57
N ASN A 332 -9.41 6.81 11.43
CA ASN A 332 -10.62 6.21 11.97
C ASN A 332 -11.76 6.23 10.92
N PRO A 333 -12.95 5.64 11.18
CA PRO A 333 -14.05 5.63 10.21
C PRO A 333 -14.59 7.00 9.78
N GLN A 334 -14.17 8.10 10.41
CA GLN A 334 -14.54 9.46 10.00
C GLN A 334 -13.50 10.09 9.08
N THR A 335 -12.28 9.53 9.03
CA THR A 335 -11.17 10.06 8.22
C THR A 335 -10.89 9.20 6.97
N VAL A 336 -11.59 8.07 6.83
CA VAL A 336 -11.48 7.13 5.70
C VAL A 336 -12.67 7.21 4.75
#